data_0c536f085c33387bc73297f5af9cfbb7
#
_entry.id   0c536f085c33387bc73297f5af9cfbb7
#
_cell.length_a   1.000
_cell.length_b   1.000
_cell.length_c   1.000
_cell.angle_alpha   90.00
_cell.angle_beta   90.00
_cell.angle_gamma   90.00
#
_symmetry.space_group_name_H-M   'P 1'
#
loop_
_entity.id
_entity.type
_entity.pdbx_description
1 polymer ?
#
loop_
_entity_poly.entity_id
_entity_poly.type
_entity_poly.pdbx_seq_one_letter_code
_entity_poly.pdbx_strand_id
1 'polypeptide(L)'
;MLDVDDDAPPAEPPKCDNCTVHTGFYSSWLNTRKVVLPHVSKAMEKYPDYKLVLVGHSLGGAIATLAGLDFKARGWEPHVTTFGEPRLGNKHFNKYVDERFSITTDHDHNKLHRVTHVGDPVPLLPLSEWGFSMHSEEIFISESSLPFSVADIHYCEGDEDTHCIAGSDEDKPAWGVPTRFKFWQLFFAHRDYFWRLGLCLPGGNPRDWYDKYPRHSTDDGDDDTPEIMEL
;
A
#
# COMPACT_ATOMS: atom_id res chain seq x y z
N MET A 1 -14.79 25.85 -25.37
CA MET A 1 -13.57 26.21 -24.66
C MET A 1 -14.06 26.62 -23.29
N LEU A 2 -14.19 25.64 -22.39
CA LEU A 2 -14.61 25.89 -21.02
C LEU A 2 -13.32 25.99 -20.22
N ASP A 3 -13.03 27.20 -19.76
CA ASP A 3 -12.02 27.43 -18.75
C ASP A 3 -12.48 26.68 -17.50
N VAL A 4 -11.89 25.52 -17.26
CA VAL A 4 -11.99 24.86 -15.97
C VAL A 4 -11.08 25.65 -15.06
N ASP A 5 -11.63 26.39 -14.12
CA ASP A 5 -10.91 27.04 -13.05
C ASP A 5 -10.17 25.94 -12.25
N ASP A 6 -8.94 25.64 -12.67
CA ASP A 6 -8.03 24.74 -11.98
C ASP A 6 -7.59 25.27 -10.60
N ASP A 7 -8.01 26.49 -10.24
CA ASP A 7 -7.70 27.22 -9.02
C ASP A 7 -8.80 27.16 -7.94
N ALA A 8 -9.88 26.39 -8.14
CA ALA A 8 -10.81 26.20 -7.03
C ALA A 8 -10.05 25.47 -5.89
N PRO A 9 -9.90 26.10 -4.70
CA PRO A 9 -9.23 25.44 -3.60
C PRO A 9 -9.97 24.13 -3.34
N PRO A 10 -9.24 23.01 -3.18
CA PRO A 10 -9.87 21.76 -2.78
C PRO A 10 -10.69 22.06 -1.52
N ALA A 11 -11.90 21.49 -1.44
CA ALA A 11 -12.70 21.59 -0.23
C ALA A 11 -11.77 21.28 0.95
N GLU A 12 -11.68 22.19 1.93
CA GLU A 12 -10.75 22.00 3.05
C GLU A 12 -11.02 20.61 3.64
N PRO A 13 -10.04 19.70 3.62
CA PRO A 13 -10.22 18.40 4.23
C PRO A 13 -10.56 18.63 5.71
N PRO A 14 -11.41 17.78 6.30
CA PRO A 14 -11.72 17.90 7.72
C PRO A 14 -10.39 17.96 8.48
N LYS A 15 -10.28 18.95 9.38
CA LYS A 15 -9.04 19.20 10.12
C LYS A 15 -8.70 17.97 10.96
N CYS A 16 -7.50 17.48 10.81
CA CYS A 16 -6.97 16.43 11.65
C CYS A 16 -6.18 17.05 12.81
N ASP A 17 -6.74 17.02 13.99
CA ASP A 17 -6.09 17.60 15.17
C ASP A 17 -4.92 16.72 15.63
N ASN A 18 -3.77 17.33 15.91
CA ASN A 18 -2.54 16.66 16.33
C ASN A 18 -1.99 15.61 15.38
N CYS A 19 -2.38 15.62 14.12
CA CYS A 19 -1.84 14.71 13.11
C CYS A 19 -0.42 15.09 12.71
N THR A 20 0.44 14.09 12.65
CA THR A 20 1.76 14.19 12.04
C THR A 20 1.92 13.14 10.96
N VAL A 21 2.52 13.53 9.85
CA VAL A 21 2.81 12.68 8.70
C VAL A 21 4.31 12.72 8.43
N HIS A 22 4.87 11.62 8.01
CA HIS A 22 6.29 11.56 7.63
C HIS A 22 6.57 12.53 6.47
N THR A 23 7.42 13.51 6.72
CA THR A 23 7.69 14.62 5.78
C THR A 23 8.15 14.15 4.41
N GLY A 24 8.98 13.09 4.37
CA GLY A 24 9.48 12.52 3.11
C GLY A 24 8.36 11.91 2.26
N PHE A 25 7.42 11.19 2.87
CA PHE A 25 6.29 10.60 2.16
C PHE A 25 5.33 11.67 1.65
N TYR A 26 5.03 12.65 2.50
CA TYR A 26 4.18 13.78 2.12
C TYR A 26 4.78 14.59 0.98
N SER A 27 6.08 14.94 1.06
CA SER A 27 6.77 15.66 -0.01
C SER A 27 6.81 14.86 -1.32
N SER A 28 7.00 13.55 -1.23
CA SER A 28 6.96 12.66 -2.39
C SER A 28 5.58 12.65 -3.05
N TRP A 29 4.50 12.59 -2.24
CA TRP A 29 3.15 12.74 -2.76
C TRP A 29 2.94 14.09 -3.44
N LEU A 30 3.29 15.21 -2.79
CA LEU A 30 3.12 16.54 -3.38
C LEU A 30 3.84 16.71 -4.73
N ASN A 31 5.00 16.10 -4.89
CA ASN A 31 5.71 16.10 -6.16
C ASN A 31 5.03 15.22 -7.22
N THR A 32 4.62 14.01 -6.85
CA THR A 32 3.90 13.08 -7.72
C THR A 32 2.55 13.66 -8.16
N ARG A 33 1.82 14.29 -7.24
CA ARG A 33 0.51 14.91 -7.47
C ARG A 33 0.54 15.90 -8.63
N LYS A 34 1.57 16.75 -8.70
CA LYS A 34 1.71 17.76 -9.77
C LYS A 34 1.69 17.16 -11.17
N VAL A 35 2.19 15.95 -11.30
CA VAL A 35 2.26 15.23 -12.58
C VAL A 35 1.02 14.38 -12.80
N VAL A 36 0.59 13.62 -11.77
CA VAL A 36 -0.45 12.60 -11.91
C VAL A 36 -1.84 13.19 -11.93
N LEU A 37 -2.12 14.18 -11.07
CA LEU A 37 -3.49 14.71 -10.88
C LEU A 37 -4.15 15.20 -12.18
N PRO A 38 -3.50 15.98 -13.06
CA PRO A 38 -4.16 16.43 -14.30
C PRO A 38 -4.58 15.28 -15.21
N HIS A 39 -3.80 14.20 -15.24
CA HIS A 39 -4.10 13.02 -16.05
C HIS A 39 -5.24 12.19 -15.44
N VAL A 40 -5.23 12.01 -14.12
CA VAL A 40 -6.29 11.29 -13.41
C VAL A 40 -7.61 12.06 -13.52
N SER A 41 -7.61 13.39 -13.29
CA SER A 41 -8.83 14.22 -13.44
C SER A 41 -9.44 14.05 -14.83
N LYS A 42 -8.63 14.17 -15.88
CA LYS A 42 -9.09 13.99 -17.25
C LYS A 42 -9.64 12.57 -17.51
N ALA A 43 -9.03 11.55 -16.92
CA ALA A 43 -9.51 10.18 -17.05
C ALA A 43 -10.85 9.99 -16.31
N MET A 44 -10.98 10.53 -15.10
CA MET A 44 -12.24 10.48 -14.33
C MET A 44 -13.40 11.20 -15.04
N GLU A 45 -13.13 12.34 -15.66
CA GLU A 45 -14.12 13.04 -16.50
C GLU A 45 -14.55 12.22 -17.72
N LYS A 46 -13.58 11.59 -18.37
CA LYS A 46 -13.83 10.82 -19.60
C LYS A 46 -14.53 9.48 -19.33
N TYR A 47 -14.26 8.88 -18.18
CA TYR A 47 -14.72 7.54 -17.80
C TYR A 47 -15.37 7.56 -16.41
N PRO A 48 -16.51 8.26 -16.24
CA PRO A 48 -17.13 8.48 -14.93
C PRO A 48 -17.61 7.19 -14.25
N ASP A 49 -17.88 6.14 -15.02
CA ASP A 49 -18.36 4.85 -14.50
C ASP A 49 -17.21 3.90 -14.10
N TYR A 50 -15.95 4.29 -14.34
CA TYR A 50 -14.81 3.46 -14.00
C TYR A 50 -14.39 3.67 -12.54
N LYS A 51 -13.98 2.57 -11.91
CA LYS A 51 -13.42 2.62 -10.56
C LYS A 51 -12.00 3.16 -10.60
N LEU A 52 -11.70 4.11 -9.73
CA LEU A 52 -10.33 4.55 -9.48
C LEU A 52 -9.67 3.58 -8.51
N VAL A 53 -8.60 2.91 -8.95
CA VAL A 53 -7.83 1.97 -8.12
C VAL A 53 -6.40 2.48 -8.00
N LEU A 54 -5.91 2.55 -6.76
CA LEU A 54 -4.54 2.92 -6.43
C LEU A 54 -3.84 1.70 -5.85
N VAL A 55 -2.70 1.35 -6.41
CA VAL A 55 -1.88 0.23 -5.92
C VAL A 55 -0.45 0.73 -5.70
N GLY A 56 0.13 0.38 -4.56
CA GLY A 56 1.49 0.80 -4.24
C GLY A 56 2.25 -0.21 -3.39
N HIS A 57 3.56 -0.33 -3.64
CA HIS A 57 4.47 -1.14 -2.86
C HIS A 57 5.50 -0.25 -2.15
N SER A 58 5.84 -0.55 -0.91
CA SER A 58 6.86 0.17 -0.14
C SER A 58 6.54 1.67 -0.04
N LEU A 59 7.47 2.55 -0.38
CA LEU A 59 7.23 4.00 -0.50
C LEU A 59 6.05 4.32 -1.43
N GLY A 60 5.86 3.54 -2.51
CA GLY A 60 4.71 3.70 -3.39
C GLY A 60 3.38 3.39 -2.70
N GLY A 61 3.35 2.50 -1.70
CA GLY A 61 2.20 2.27 -0.82
C GLY A 61 1.86 3.52 -0.02
N ALA A 62 2.86 4.11 0.65
CA ALA A 62 2.70 5.36 1.39
C ALA A 62 2.12 6.48 0.49
N ILE A 63 2.64 6.59 -0.73
CA ILE A 63 2.15 7.58 -1.70
C ILE A 63 0.72 7.26 -2.16
N ALA A 64 0.38 5.97 -2.35
CA ALA A 64 -0.97 5.55 -2.76
C ALA A 64 -2.02 5.88 -1.69
N THR A 65 -1.72 5.67 -0.40
CA THR A 65 -2.62 6.03 0.70
C THR A 65 -2.81 7.54 0.81
N LEU A 66 -1.71 8.33 0.71
CA LEU A 66 -1.80 9.80 0.70
C LEU A 66 -2.55 10.32 -0.52
N ALA A 67 -2.37 9.71 -1.70
CA ALA A 67 -3.14 10.01 -2.90
C ALA A 67 -4.62 9.69 -2.71
N GLY A 68 -4.93 8.56 -2.10
CA GLY A 68 -6.30 8.15 -1.77
C GLY A 68 -7.01 9.18 -0.90
N LEU A 69 -6.36 9.70 0.13
CA LEU A 69 -6.89 10.77 0.98
C LEU A 69 -7.15 12.07 0.19
N ASP A 70 -6.20 12.48 -0.67
CA ASP A 70 -6.35 13.67 -1.51
C ASP A 70 -7.50 13.51 -2.52
N PHE A 71 -7.62 12.33 -3.13
CA PHE A 71 -8.68 12.05 -4.08
C PHE A 71 -10.05 11.96 -3.40
N LYS A 72 -10.13 11.41 -2.19
CA LYS A 72 -11.37 11.46 -1.39
C LYS A 72 -11.75 12.90 -1.01
N ALA A 73 -10.79 13.76 -0.71
CA ALA A 73 -11.04 15.18 -0.46
C ALA A 73 -11.60 15.91 -1.70
N ARG A 74 -11.39 15.37 -2.90
CA ARG A 74 -11.96 15.85 -4.18
C ARG A 74 -13.32 15.24 -4.52
N GLY A 75 -13.87 14.42 -3.64
CA GLY A 75 -15.14 13.73 -3.85
C GLY A 75 -15.05 12.45 -4.69
N TRP A 76 -13.84 11.95 -4.96
CA TRP A 76 -13.67 10.65 -5.60
C TRP A 76 -13.66 9.53 -4.56
N GLU A 77 -13.94 8.32 -5.00
CA GLU A 77 -14.00 7.13 -4.13
C GLU A 77 -12.98 6.06 -4.56
N PRO A 78 -11.68 6.32 -4.36
CA PRO A 78 -10.65 5.38 -4.77
C PRO A 78 -10.67 4.11 -3.92
N HIS A 79 -10.37 2.97 -4.56
CA HIS A 79 -9.94 1.77 -3.88
C HIS A 79 -8.41 1.79 -3.77
N VAL A 80 -7.88 1.58 -2.59
CA VAL A 80 -6.44 1.63 -2.33
C VAL A 80 -5.99 0.27 -1.80
N THR A 81 -4.97 -0.31 -2.42
CA THR A 81 -4.33 -1.52 -1.91
C THR A 81 -2.82 -1.30 -1.87
N THR A 82 -2.25 -1.46 -0.70
CA THR A 82 -0.81 -1.29 -0.50
C THR A 82 -0.13 -2.58 -0.10
N PHE A 83 1.14 -2.71 -0.41
CA PHE A 83 1.97 -3.86 -0.10
C PHE A 83 3.27 -3.40 0.56
N GLY A 84 3.55 -3.88 1.76
CA GLY A 84 4.75 -3.46 2.50
C GLY A 84 4.79 -1.97 2.77
N GLU A 85 3.66 -1.36 3.03
CA GLU A 85 3.54 0.07 3.31
C GLU A 85 4.20 0.40 4.65
N PRO A 86 5.08 1.41 4.71
CA PRO A 86 5.64 1.90 5.97
C PRO A 86 4.60 2.69 6.77
N ARG A 87 4.85 2.90 8.06
CA ARG A 87 4.03 3.75 8.93
C ARG A 87 4.02 5.19 8.42
N LEU A 88 2.83 5.71 8.11
CA LEU A 88 2.67 7.03 7.49
C LEU A 88 2.80 8.18 8.46
N GLY A 89 2.28 8.01 9.66
CA GLY A 89 2.17 9.09 10.64
C GLY A 89 1.90 8.58 12.05
N ASN A 90 1.49 9.49 12.91
CA ASN A 90 1.12 9.16 14.27
C ASN A 90 -0.30 8.55 14.38
N LYS A 91 -0.67 8.09 15.56
CA LYS A 91 -1.98 7.48 15.84
C LYS A 91 -3.15 8.39 15.46
N HIS A 92 -3.03 9.71 15.64
CA HIS A 92 -4.08 10.65 15.23
C HIS A 92 -4.27 10.68 13.72
N PHE A 93 -3.16 10.67 12.97
CA PHE A 93 -3.21 10.62 11.52
C PHE A 93 -3.82 9.30 11.02
N ASN A 94 -3.45 8.17 11.61
CA ASN A 94 -3.98 6.87 11.20
C ASN A 94 -5.48 6.73 11.50
N LYS A 95 -5.92 7.22 12.67
CA LYS A 95 -7.36 7.32 12.95
C LYS A 95 -8.09 8.18 11.91
N TYR A 96 -7.49 9.30 11.51
CA TYR A 96 -8.04 10.13 10.43
C TYR A 96 -8.11 9.36 9.10
N VAL A 97 -7.11 8.55 8.76
CA VAL A 97 -7.14 7.67 7.58
C VAL A 97 -8.34 6.72 7.66
N ASP A 98 -8.50 6.02 8.78
CA ASP A 98 -9.58 5.05 9.00
C ASP A 98 -10.96 5.73 8.88
N GLU A 99 -11.14 6.89 9.50
CA GLU A 99 -12.37 7.68 9.40
C GLU A 99 -12.65 8.13 7.96
N ARG A 100 -11.63 8.59 7.23
CA ARG A 100 -11.79 9.05 5.84
C ARG A 100 -12.15 7.92 4.89
N PHE A 101 -11.63 6.72 5.10
CA PHE A 101 -11.98 5.54 4.32
C PHE A 101 -13.21 4.80 4.86
N SER A 102 -13.79 5.27 5.99
CA SER A 102 -14.95 4.65 6.63
C SER A 102 -14.71 3.17 6.92
N ILE A 103 -13.53 2.87 7.48
CA ILE A 103 -13.12 1.51 7.79
C ILE A 103 -14.09 0.88 8.79
N THR A 104 -14.53 -0.33 8.50
CA THR A 104 -15.45 -1.13 9.31
C THR A 104 -14.90 -2.54 9.51
N THR A 105 -15.55 -3.32 10.35
CA THR A 105 -15.22 -4.76 10.52
C THR A 105 -15.67 -5.64 9.36
N ASP A 106 -16.40 -5.07 8.39
CA ASP A 106 -16.75 -5.74 7.14
C ASP A 106 -15.68 -5.46 6.08
N HIS A 107 -14.65 -6.27 6.08
CA HIS A 107 -13.46 -6.12 5.24
C HIS A 107 -13.78 -6.11 3.75
N ASP A 108 -14.80 -6.84 3.30
CA ASP A 108 -15.17 -6.94 1.88
C ASP A 108 -15.69 -5.61 1.30
N HIS A 109 -16.20 -4.72 2.17
CA HIS A 109 -16.73 -3.42 1.77
C HIS A 109 -15.73 -2.27 1.95
N ASN A 110 -14.63 -2.51 2.64
CA ASN A 110 -13.60 -1.49 2.81
C ASN A 110 -12.88 -1.18 1.49
N LYS A 111 -12.47 0.07 1.32
CA LYS A 111 -11.80 0.55 0.10
C LYS A 111 -10.32 0.83 0.31
N LEU A 112 -9.81 0.56 1.49
CA LEU A 112 -8.39 0.66 1.82
C LEU A 112 -7.94 -0.67 2.41
N HIS A 113 -6.89 -1.26 1.84
CA HIS A 113 -6.28 -2.49 2.34
C HIS A 113 -4.78 -2.34 2.36
N ARG A 114 -4.16 -2.79 3.45
CA ARG A 114 -2.73 -2.76 3.68
C ARG A 114 -2.21 -4.19 3.83
N VAL A 115 -1.62 -4.72 2.76
CA VAL A 115 -1.06 -6.08 2.76
C VAL A 115 0.34 -6.05 3.37
N THR A 116 0.56 -6.90 4.37
CA THR A 116 1.85 -7.10 5.04
C THR A 116 2.30 -8.54 4.94
N HIS A 117 3.60 -8.79 5.10
CA HIS A 117 4.19 -10.11 4.97
C HIS A 117 5.11 -10.39 6.16
N VAL A 118 5.05 -11.61 6.67
CA VAL A 118 5.88 -12.04 7.80
C VAL A 118 7.37 -11.79 7.51
N GLY A 119 8.04 -11.17 8.46
CA GLY A 119 9.47 -10.86 8.34
C GLY A 119 9.80 -9.64 7.47
N ASP A 120 8.83 -8.97 6.86
CA ASP A 120 9.04 -7.68 6.19
C ASP A 120 9.24 -6.58 7.25
N PRO A 121 10.43 -5.93 7.31
CA PRO A 121 10.68 -4.88 8.29
C PRO A 121 10.08 -3.52 7.91
N VAL A 122 9.71 -3.32 6.66
CA VAL A 122 9.29 -1.99 6.18
C VAL A 122 7.98 -1.52 6.81
N PRO A 123 6.94 -2.36 6.99
CA PRO A 123 5.73 -1.96 7.70
C PRO A 123 5.96 -1.54 9.15
N LEU A 124 7.09 -1.95 9.74
CA LEU A 124 7.48 -1.57 11.10
C LEU A 124 8.28 -0.25 11.16
N LEU A 125 8.56 0.37 10.02
CA LEU A 125 9.30 1.63 9.91
C LEU A 125 8.39 2.78 9.44
N PRO A 126 8.62 4.02 9.92
CA PRO A 126 9.51 4.41 11.03
C PRO A 126 9.08 3.79 12.36
N LEU A 127 9.99 3.78 13.34
CA LEU A 127 9.79 3.09 14.62
C LEU A 127 8.62 3.68 15.42
N SER A 128 7.92 2.82 16.16
CA SER A 128 6.83 3.21 17.08
C SER A 128 7.31 4.14 18.19
N GLU A 129 8.54 3.97 18.67
CA GLU A 129 9.17 4.83 19.67
C GLU A 129 9.35 6.28 19.20
N TRP A 130 9.28 6.52 17.90
CA TRP A 130 9.27 7.87 17.30
C TRP A 130 7.87 8.45 17.13
N GLY A 131 6.86 7.76 17.67
CA GLY A 131 5.45 8.18 17.62
C GLY A 131 4.72 7.79 16.34
N PHE A 132 5.31 6.91 15.50
CA PHE A 132 4.63 6.39 14.33
C PHE A 132 3.82 5.13 14.66
N SER A 133 2.68 4.97 14.01
CA SER A 133 1.81 3.80 14.12
C SER A 133 1.23 3.39 12.76
N MET A 134 0.55 2.28 12.71
CA MET A 134 -0.13 1.76 11.51
C MET A 134 -1.59 2.23 11.50
N HIS A 135 -2.20 2.31 10.33
CA HIS A 135 -3.65 2.40 10.19
C HIS A 135 -4.28 1.00 10.09
N SER A 136 -5.59 0.91 10.26
CA SER A 136 -6.34 -0.35 10.20
C SER A 136 -6.34 -1.00 8.80
N GLU A 137 -7.12 -2.06 8.63
CA GLU A 137 -7.27 -2.85 7.39
C GLU A 137 -5.97 -3.53 6.93
N GLU A 138 -5.31 -4.16 7.88
CA GLU A 138 -4.20 -5.03 7.58
C GLU A 138 -4.68 -6.40 7.09
N ILE A 139 -4.09 -6.85 5.98
CA ILE A 139 -4.17 -8.22 5.47
C ILE A 139 -2.77 -8.83 5.61
N PHE A 140 -2.61 -9.73 6.56
CA PHE A 140 -1.31 -10.30 6.93
C PHE A 140 -1.06 -11.64 6.25
N ILE A 141 0.08 -11.78 5.60
CA ILE A 141 0.59 -13.02 5.02
C ILE A 141 1.54 -13.65 6.02
N SER A 142 1.14 -14.78 6.61
CA SER A 142 1.88 -15.45 7.69
C SER A 142 2.93 -16.46 7.21
N GLU A 143 2.89 -16.92 5.94
CA GLU A 143 3.88 -17.81 5.36
C GLU A 143 5.04 -17.03 4.75
N SER A 144 6.27 -17.44 5.07
CA SER A 144 7.49 -16.76 4.63
C SER A 144 7.95 -17.14 3.23
N SER A 145 7.45 -18.25 2.69
CA SER A 145 7.89 -18.84 1.43
C SER A 145 6.83 -18.69 0.35
N LEU A 146 7.24 -18.40 -0.86
CA LEU A 146 6.35 -18.42 -2.03
C LEU A 146 6.30 -19.84 -2.65
N PRO A 147 5.13 -20.26 -3.15
CA PRO A 147 3.82 -19.63 -3.05
C PRO A 147 3.18 -19.89 -1.69
N PHE A 148 2.42 -18.94 -1.17
CA PHE A 148 1.55 -19.17 -0.03
C PHE A 148 0.11 -19.45 -0.47
N SER A 149 -0.67 -20.02 0.42
CA SER A 149 -2.08 -20.38 0.19
C SER A 149 -3.04 -19.35 0.77
N VAL A 150 -4.32 -19.46 0.45
CA VAL A 150 -5.36 -18.61 1.05
C VAL A 150 -5.43 -18.79 2.57
N ALA A 151 -5.07 -19.98 3.09
CA ALA A 151 -5.05 -20.23 4.53
C ALA A 151 -3.98 -19.45 5.28
N ASP A 152 -2.97 -18.92 4.57
CA ASP A 152 -1.89 -18.13 5.13
C ASP A 152 -2.19 -16.61 5.14
N ILE A 153 -3.39 -16.22 4.67
CA ILE A 153 -3.83 -14.83 4.58
C ILE A 153 -4.82 -14.57 5.71
N HIS A 154 -4.53 -13.58 6.54
CA HIS A 154 -5.34 -13.24 7.70
C HIS A 154 -5.75 -11.78 7.68
N TYR A 155 -7.03 -11.51 7.94
CA TYR A 155 -7.49 -10.16 8.25
C TYR A 155 -7.19 -9.85 9.70
N CYS A 156 -6.66 -8.67 9.96
CA CYS A 156 -6.26 -8.21 11.29
C CYS A 156 -7.31 -7.31 11.90
N GLU A 157 -7.49 -7.39 13.20
CA GLU A 157 -8.45 -6.55 13.93
C GLU A 157 -7.81 -5.22 14.36
N GLY A 158 -8.15 -4.13 13.66
CA GLY A 158 -7.67 -2.79 13.97
C GLY A 158 -6.21 -2.56 13.54
N ASP A 159 -5.52 -1.70 14.28
CA ASP A 159 -4.18 -1.21 13.99
C ASP A 159 -3.09 -1.76 14.92
N GLU A 160 -3.48 -2.51 15.95
CA GLU A 160 -2.59 -3.04 17.01
C GLU A 160 -2.75 -4.57 17.21
N ASP A 161 -3.24 -5.32 16.21
CA ASP A 161 -3.43 -6.77 16.33
C ASP A 161 -2.10 -7.50 16.45
N THR A 162 -1.87 -8.12 17.61
CA THR A 162 -0.62 -8.84 17.92
C THR A 162 -0.45 -10.14 17.16
N HIS A 163 -1.49 -10.68 16.51
CA HIS A 163 -1.41 -11.84 15.63
C HIS A 163 -0.92 -11.50 14.22
N CYS A 164 -0.79 -10.21 13.92
CA CYS A 164 -0.36 -9.67 12.64
C CYS A 164 1.05 -9.06 12.70
N ILE A 165 1.38 -8.19 11.74
CA ILE A 165 2.72 -7.60 11.71
C ILE A 165 3.02 -6.74 12.94
N ALA A 166 2.00 -6.15 13.56
CA ALA A 166 2.15 -5.37 14.80
C ALA A 166 2.75 -6.21 15.94
N GLY A 167 2.34 -7.47 16.08
CA GLY A 167 2.92 -8.40 17.07
C GLY A 167 4.41 -8.70 16.88
N SER A 168 4.95 -8.42 15.69
CA SER A 168 6.39 -8.55 15.43
C SER A 168 7.23 -7.43 16.07
N ASP A 169 6.60 -6.35 16.50
CA ASP A 169 7.27 -5.17 17.08
C ASP A 169 7.55 -5.36 18.57
N GLU A 170 6.69 -6.12 19.28
CA GLU A 170 6.77 -6.28 20.72
C GLU A 170 7.93 -7.18 21.20
N ASP A 171 8.32 -8.17 20.38
CA ASP A 171 9.29 -9.21 20.78
C ASP A 171 10.74 -8.93 20.35
N LYS A 172 11.05 -7.81 19.72
CA LYS A 172 12.40 -7.53 19.21
C LYS A 172 13.13 -6.48 20.04
N PRO A 173 14.15 -6.88 20.84
CA PRO A 173 15.04 -5.89 21.41
C PRO A 173 15.69 -5.08 20.27
N ALA A 174 15.59 -3.76 20.34
CA ALA A 174 16.07 -2.81 19.32
C ALA A 174 17.57 -2.97 18.92
N TRP A 175 18.31 -3.86 19.58
CA TRP A 175 19.78 -4.00 19.52
C TRP A 175 20.28 -5.40 19.13
N GLY A 176 19.42 -6.35 18.73
CA GLY A 176 19.79 -7.78 18.71
C GLY A 176 20.03 -8.45 17.36
N VAL A 177 19.65 -7.87 16.22
CA VAL A 177 19.77 -8.55 14.92
C VAL A 177 20.99 -8.05 14.16
N PRO A 178 21.95 -8.94 13.76
CA PRO A 178 23.09 -8.55 12.95
C PRO A 178 22.63 -7.86 11.66
N THR A 179 23.28 -6.75 11.32
CA THR A 179 22.94 -5.90 10.16
C THR A 179 22.81 -6.67 8.84
N ARG A 180 23.57 -7.74 8.65
CA ARG A 180 23.49 -8.61 7.45
C ARG A 180 22.15 -9.34 7.30
N PHE A 181 21.47 -9.71 8.40
CA PHE A 181 20.17 -10.37 8.35
C PHE A 181 19.05 -9.37 8.05
N LYS A 182 19.15 -8.13 8.52
CA LYS A 182 18.21 -7.04 8.19
C LYS A 182 18.24 -6.72 6.70
N PHE A 183 19.42 -6.68 6.07
CA PHE A 183 19.54 -6.51 4.62
C PHE A 183 18.92 -7.67 3.84
N TRP A 184 19.12 -8.90 4.32
CA TRP A 184 18.55 -10.08 3.67
C TRP A 184 17.00 -10.07 3.75
N GLN A 185 16.44 -9.74 4.89
CA GLN A 185 14.99 -9.61 5.07
C GLN A 185 14.40 -8.52 4.17
N LEU A 186 15.02 -7.35 4.07
CA LEU A 186 14.65 -6.29 3.14
C LEU A 186 14.64 -6.77 1.69
N PHE A 187 15.64 -7.58 1.31
CA PHE A 187 15.75 -8.05 -0.07
C PHE A 187 14.73 -9.11 -0.45
N PHE A 188 14.31 -9.95 0.49
CA PHE A 188 13.40 -11.06 0.21
C PHE A 188 12.00 -10.80 0.77
N ALA A 189 11.84 -10.71 2.07
CA ALA A 189 10.53 -10.56 2.68
C ALA A 189 9.77 -9.30 2.21
N HIS A 190 10.48 -8.18 2.01
CA HIS A 190 9.88 -6.95 1.48
C HIS A 190 9.46 -7.03 0.01
N ARG A 191 9.89 -8.07 -0.70
CA ARG A 191 9.58 -8.28 -2.12
C ARG A 191 8.69 -9.48 -2.37
N ASP A 192 8.55 -10.35 -1.38
CA ASP A 192 7.78 -11.58 -1.47
C ASP A 192 6.37 -11.30 -0.93
N TYR A 193 5.52 -10.83 -1.83
CA TYR A 193 4.09 -10.73 -1.61
C TYR A 193 3.42 -11.87 -2.39
N PHE A 194 2.40 -11.65 -3.21
CA PHE A 194 1.84 -12.75 -4.03
C PHE A 194 2.85 -13.29 -5.06
N TRP A 195 3.82 -12.45 -5.41
CA TRP A 195 4.94 -12.74 -6.29
C TRP A 195 6.19 -12.08 -5.74
N ARG A 196 7.36 -12.62 -6.09
CA ARG A 196 8.60 -11.90 -5.83
C ARG A 196 8.72 -10.72 -6.78
N LEU A 197 8.58 -9.52 -6.24
CA LEU A 197 8.79 -8.29 -7.00
C LEU A 197 10.22 -8.21 -7.51
N GLY A 198 10.36 -8.01 -8.82
CA GLY A 198 11.64 -7.85 -9.47
C GLY A 198 12.36 -6.56 -9.05
N LEU A 199 13.69 -6.56 -9.20
CA LEU A 199 14.45 -5.32 -9.15
C LEU A 199 14.33 -4.65 -10.52
N CYS A 200 13.99 -3.34 -10.55
CA CYS A 200 14.07 -2.54 -11.77
C CYS A 200 15.54 -2.31 -12.10
N LEU A 201 16.17 -3.28 -12.75
CA LEU A 201 17.52 -3.12 -13.27
C LEU A 201 17.44 -2.52 -14.67
N PRO A 202 18.24 -1.46 -14.97
CA PRO A 202 18.29 -0.89 -16.30
C PRO A 202 18.61 -1.99 -17.35
N GLY A 203 17.75 -2.13 -18.37
CA GLY A 203 17.92 -3.13 -19.45
C GLY A 203 17.35 -4.50 -19.19
N GLY A 204 16.67 -4.75 -18.07
CA GLY A 204 15.94 -6.00 -17.83
C GLY A 204 14.55 -5.97 -18.50
N ASN A 205 14.24 -6.97 -19.33
CA ASN A 205 12.89 -7.15 -19.86
C ASN A 205 12.01 -7.83 -18.79
N PRO A 206 10.89 -7.24 -18.36
CA PRO A 206 9.99 -7.88 -17.40
C PRO A 206 9.49 -9.27 -17.84
N ARG A 207 9.38 -9.54 -19.15
CA ARG A 207 9.00 -10.85 -19.69
C ARG A 207 10.01 -11.94 -19.37
N ASP A 208 11.31 -11.61 -19.31
CA ASP A 208 12.38 -12.57 -18.99
C ASP A 208 12.31 -13.08 -17.54
N TRP A 209 11.51 -12.43 -16.70
CA TRP A 209 11.28 -12.81 -15.32
C TRP A 209 10.31 -13.98 -15.19
N TYR A 210 9.32 -14.08 -16.08
CA TYR A 210 8.37 -15.20 -16.11
C TYR A 210 9.07 -16.50 -16.53
N ASP A 211 10.04 -16.44 -17.44
CA ASP A 211 10.81 -17.60 -17.86
C ASP A 211 11.78 -18.08 -16.78
N LYS A 212 12.24 -17.17 -15.94
CA LYS A 212 13.20 -17.46 -14.86
C LYS A 212 12.54 -17.99 -13.60
N TYR A 213 11.25 -17.70 -13.40
CA TYR A 213 10.43 -18.14 -12.27
C TYR A 213 9.07 -18.63 -12.76
N PRO A 214 9.02 -19.82 -13.41
CA PRO A 214 7.78 -20.35 -13.96
C PRO A 214 6.76 -20.56 -12.83
N ARG A 215 5.50 -20.26 -13.12
CA ARG A 215 4.39 -20.59 -12.23
C ARG A 215 4.42 -22.10 -11.99
N HIS A 216 4.43 -22.53 -10.73
CA HIS A 216 3.97 -23.87 -10.43
C HIS A 216 2.48 -23.89 -10.80
N SER A 217 2.17 -24.54 -11.92
CA SER A 217 0.80 -24.83 -12.28
C SER A 217 0.22 -25.74 -11.19
N THR A 218 -0.60 -25.20 -10.31
CA THR A 218 -1.65 -26.01 -9.70
C THR A 218 -2.60 -26.33 -10.85
N ASP A 219 -2.65 -27.61 -11.18
CA ASP A 219 -3.49 -28.20 -12.20
C ASP A 219 -4.96 -28.09 -11.76
N ASP A 220 -5.57 -26.96 -12.01
CA ASP A 220 -7.01 -26.77 -12.01
C ASP A 220 -7.32 -25.83 -13.18
N GLY A 221 -7.90 -26.45 -14.23
CA GLY A 221 -8.16 -25.79 -15.48
C GLY A 221 -9.21 -24.70 -15.37
N ASP A 222 -8.75 -23.48 -15.44
CA ASP A 222 -9.53 -22.37 -15.96
C ASP A 222 -8.55 -21.44 -16.71
N ASP A 223 -8.67 -21.53 -18.03
CA ASP A 223 -7.94 -20.73 -19.00
C ASP A 223 -8.61 -19.34 -19.12
N ASP A 224 -8.31 -18.46 -18.18
CA ASP A 224 -8.59 -17.03 -18.28
C ASP A 224 -7.28 -16.26 -18.39
N THR A 225 -6.69 -16.29 -19.56
CA THR A 225 -5.62 -15.35 -19.93
C THR A 225 -6.24 -13.98 -20.17
N PRO A 226 -5.92 -12.94 -19.38
CA PRO A 226 -6.34 -11.58 -19.73
C PRO A 226 -5.59 -11.14 -20.99
N GLU A 227 -6.33 -10.80 -22.03
CA GLU A 227 -5.80 -10.12 -23.22
C GLU A 227 -5.14 -8.81 -22.78
N ILE A 228 -3.83 -8.72 -22.97
CA ILE A 228 -3.09 -7.47 -22.79
C ILE A 228 -3.43 -6.59 -24.00
N MET A 229 -4.23 -5.55 -23.76
CA MET A 229 -4.38 -4.49 -24.76
C MET A 229 -3.04 -3.79 -24.96
N GLU A 230 -2.51 -3.85 -26.18
CA GLU A 230 -1.41 -3.01 -26.64
C GLU A 230 -1.89 -1.54 -26.65
N LEU A 231 -1.14 -0.66 -25.97
CA LEU A 231 -1.27 0.78 -26.07
C LEU A 231 -0.30 1.32 -27.13
#